data_3568c7f73b90264957671c96c531315a
#
_entry.id   3568c7f73b90264957671c96c531315a
#
_cell.length_a   1.000
_cell.length_b   1.000
_cell.length_c   1.000
_cell.angle_alpha   90.00
_cell.angle_beta   90.00
_cell.angle_gamma   90.00
#
_symmetry.space_group_name_H-M   'P 1'
#
loop_
_entity.id
_entity.type
_entity.pdbx_description
1 polymer ?
#
loop_
_entity_poly.entity_id
_entity_poly.type
_entity_poly.pdbx_seq_one_letter_code
_entity_poly.pdbx_strand_id
1 'polypeptide(L)'
;MKSIFALATAISLSFLAFGAQTVHADYGETPTCTNQYGNEVECPPNHIVINKKVRSATNANVFVENITSTDTAYSAGSEIEYDIAVTNTSNTDFATVTVIDVFPASVTFVSGPGRYEANQNKLTYEISNLKAGQTVHDRVVVKAKDASAFPNDVTCDIVNTATATGPGGQSDQDTASLCIQTKIMGATTFPVAGFEDWAFVLPFLAMAVIGFGILGKGAMRP
;
A
#
# COMPACT_ATOMS: atom_id res chain seq x y z
N MET A 1 -64.94 -40.54 50.98
CA MET A 1 -64.87 -39.50 49.94
C MET A 1 -63.59 -38.74 50.10
N LYS A 2 -62.57 -39.13 49.40
CA LYS A 2 -61.27 -38.39 49.31
C LYS A 2 -60.78 -38.52 47.88
N SER A 3 -60.87 -37.42 47.11
CA SER A 3 -60.39 -37.32 45.75
C SER A 3 -58.90 -37.13 45.78
N ILE A 4 -58.15 -37.98 45.06
CA ILE A 4 -56.69 -37.88 44.84
C ILE A 4 -56.55 -37.29 43.47
N PHE A 5 -56.01 -36.04 43.41
CA PHE A 5 -55.59 -35.41 42.16
C PHE A 5 -54.22 -35.96 41.80
N ALA A 6 -54.15 -36.67 40.67
CA ALA A 6 -52.93 -37.06 40.09
C ALA A 6 -52.36 -35.92 39.20
N LEU A 7 -51.20 -35.38 39.55
CA LEU A 7 -50.53 -34.37 38.83
C LEU A 7 -49.64 -35.09 37.77
N ALA A 8 -50.03 -35.02 36.50
CA ALA A 8 -49.27 -35.54 35.41
C ALA A 8 -48.24 -34.45 34.97
N THR A 9 -47.00 -34.63 35.33
CA THR A 9 -45.87 -33.84 34.80
C THR A 9 -45.49 -34.33 33.39
N ALA A 10 -45.86 -33.54 32.38
CA ALA A 10 -45.42 -33.75 31.02
C ALA A 10 -43.97 -33.29 30.89
N ILE A 11 -43.04 -34.23 30.74
CA ILE A 11 -41.66 -33.99 30.38
C ILE A 11 -41.62 -33.80 28.86
N SER A 12 -41.53 -32.55 28.40
CA SER A 12 -41.28 -32.23 27.00
C SER A 12 -39.81 -32.49 26.66
N LEU A 13 -39.53 -33.60 25.98
CA LEU A 13 -38.23 -33.87 25.37
C LEU A 13 -38.07 -32.92 24.19
N SER A 14 -37.28 -31.83 24.37
CA SER A 14 -36.83 -31.00 23.27
C SER A 14 -35.73 -31.74 22.51
N PHE A 15 -36.09 -32.35 21.39
CA PHE A 15 -35.12 -32.82 20.42
C PHE A 15 -34.43 -31.59 19.82
N LEU A 16 -33.20 -31.34 20.26
CA LEU A 16 -32.27 -30.50 19.52
C LEU A 16 -31.94 -31.23 18.21
N ALA A 17 -32.63 -30.87 17.14
CA ALA A 17 -32.23 -31.25 15.79
C ALA A 17 -30.91 -30.54 15.51
N PHE A 18 -29.78 -31.22 15.70
CA PHE A 18 -28.54 -30.85 15.07
C PHE A 18 -28.77 -30.98 13.57
N GLY A 19 -29.05 -29.85 12.92
CA GLY A 19 -29.02 -29.77 11.48
C GLY A 19 -27.62 -30.15 11.03
N ALA A 20 -27.51 -31.31 10.38
CA ALA A 20 -26.33 -31.64 9.62
C ALA A 20 -26.17 -30.54 8.58
N GLN A 21 -25.29 -29.57 8.87
CA GLN A 21 -24.81 -28.68 7.83
C GLN A 21 -24.09 -29.57 6.84
N THR A 22 -24.71 -29.80 5.69
CA THR A 22 -23.99 -30.27 4.53
C THR A 22 -22.93 -29.20 4.25
N VAL A 23 -21.71 -29.49 4.64
CA VAL A 23 -20.55 -28.81 4.09
C VAL A 23 -20.64 -29.15 2.60
N HIS A 24 -21.21 -28.26 1.80
CA HIS A 24 -20.94 -28.24 0.39
C HIS A 24 -19.43 -28.03 0.36
N ALA A 25 -18.69 -29.07 -0.03
CA ALA A 25 -17.39 -28.87 -0.62
C ALA A 25 -17.69 -27.95 -1.81
N ASP A 26 -17.44 -26.65 -1.60
CA ASP A 26 -17.34 -25.69 -2.68
C ASP A 26 -16.25 -26.31 -3.56
N TYR A 27 -16.67 -26.83 -4.69
CA TYR A 27 -15.75 -27.26 -5.73
C TYR A 27 -15.05 -25.97 -6.15
N GLY A 28 -13.89 -25.76 -5.52
CA GLY A 28 -13.19 -24.51 -5.52
C GLY A 28 -13.18 -23.92 -6.91
N GLU A 29 -13.61 -22.69 -7.00
CA GLU A 29 -13.35 -21.87 -8.17
C GLU A 29 -11.88 -22.12 -8.50
N THR A 30 -11.63 -22.59 -9.72
CA THR A 30 -10.26 -22.77 -10.20
C THR A 30 -9.57 -21.43 -10.01
N PRO A 31 -8.46 -21.36 -9.25
CA PRO A 31 -7.81 -20.10 -8.99
C PRO A 31 -7.53 -19.42 -10.32
N THR A 32 -7.98 -18.19 -10.48
CA THR A 32 -7.73 -17.40 -11.68
C THR A 32 -6.39 -16.70 -11.51
N CYS A 33 -5.52 -16.86 -12.52
CA CYS A 33 -4.26 -16.15 -12.64
C CYS A 33 -4.46 -14.94 -13.54
N THR A 34 -3.75 -13.86 -13.27
CA THR A 34 -3.72 -12.70 -14.17
C THR A 34 -2.52 -12.83 -15.09
N ASN A 35 -2.76 -12.84 -16.40
CA ASN A 35 -1.66 -12.87 -17.37
C ASN A 35 -1.00 -11.49 -17.49
N GLN A 36 0.10 -11.43 -18.22
CA GLN A 36 0.90 -10.22 -18.49
C GLN A 36 0.08 -9.03 -19.04
N TYR A 37 -1.12 -9.28 -19.55
CA TYR A 37 -2.02 -8.27 -20.13
C TYR A 37 -3.18 -7.89 -19.19
N GLY A 38 -3.17 -8.38 -17.95
CA GLY A 38 -4.22 -8.11 -16.97
C GLY A 38 -5.50 -8.92 -17.16
N ASN A 39 -5.52 -9.93 -18.02
CA ASN A 39 -6.67 -10.80 -18.21
C ASN A 39 -6.64 -11.95 -17.22
N GLU A 40 -7.80 -12.30 -16.66
CA GLU A 40 -7.97 -13.50 -15.87
C GLU A 40 -7.85 -14.74 -16.77
N VAL A 41 -6.98 -15.66 -16.38
CA VAL A 41 -6.75 -16.95 -17.03
C VAL A 41 -6.76 -18.06 -15.99
N GLU A 42 -7.08 -19.29 -16.38
CA GLU A 42 -6.98 -20.44 -15.50
C GLU A 42 -5.53 -20.68 -15.13
N CYS A 43 -5.23 -20.80 -13.80
CA CYS A 43 -3.89 -21.10 -13.34
C CYS A 43 -3.51 -22.53 -13.75
N PRO A 44 -2.30 -22.76 -14.31
CA PRO A 44 -1.85 -24.11 -14.61
C PRO A 44 -1.69 -24.94 -13.31
N PRO A 45 -2.01 -26.21 -13.31
CA PRO A 45 -1.86 -27.09 -12.16
C PRO A 45 -0.37 -27.19 -11.74
N ASN A 46 -0.13 -27.31 -10.43
CA ASN A 46 1.21 -27.37 -9.83
C ASN A 46 2.06 -26.10 -10.06
N HIS A 47 1.43 -24.95 -10.02
CA HIS A 47 2.09 -23.68 -10.29
C HIS A 47 2.17 -22.81 -9.03
N ILE A 48 3.16 -21.95 -9.02
CA ILE A 48 3.27 -20.82 -8.11
C ILE A 48 2.86 -19.55 -8.86
N VAL A 49 2.14 -18.65 -8.20
CA VAL A 49 1.76 -17.36 -8.77
C VAL A 49 2.24 -16.26 -7.84
N ILE A 50 2.88 -15.25 -8.40
CA ILE A 50 3.25 -14.03 -7.70
C ILE A 50 2.46 -12.86 -8.28
N ASN A 51 1.95 -11.99 -7.41
CA ASN A 51 1.35 -10.71 -7.80
C ASN A 51 2.01 -9.60 -6.98
N LYS A 52 2.56 -8.62 -7.69
CA LYS A 52 3.28 -7.49 -7.10
C LYS A 52 2.53 -6.20 -7.37
N LYS A 53 2.21 -5.48 -6.30
CA LYS A 53 1.50 -4.20 -6.37
C LYS A 53 2.29 -3.11 -5.67
N VAL A 54 2.12 -1.89 -6.14
CA VAL A 54 2.65 -0.70 -5.49
C VAL A 54 1.52 0.04 -4.78
N ARG A 55 1.77 0.60 -3.61
CA ARG A 55 0.82 1.44 -2.89
C ARG A 55 0.50 2.69 -3.72
N SER A 56 -0.74 3.12 -3.76
CA SER A 56 -1.13 4.37 -4.40
C SER A 56 -0.50 5.56 -3.68
N ALA A 57 0.06 6.51 -4.42
CA ALA A 57 0.65 7.73 -3.85
C ALA A 57 -0.38 8.65 -3.15
N THR A 58 -1.67 8.50 -3.47
CA THR A 58 -2.76 9.32 -2.93
C THR A 58 -3.61 8.61 -1.88
N ASN A 59 -3.58 7.27 -1.84
CA ASN A 59 -4.40 6.48 -0.92
C ASN A 59 -3.59 5.35 -0.30
N ALA A 60 -3.22 5.51 0.97
CA ALA A 60 -2.41 4.56 1.71
C ALA A 60 -3.04 3.16 1.89
N ASN A 61 -4.34 3.00 1.63
CA ASN A 61 -5.04 1.73 1.78
C ASN A 61 -5.23 0.99 0.44
N VAL A 62 -4.77 1.57 -0.66
CA VAL A 62 -4.96 1.02 -2.00
C VAL A 62 -3.61 0.62 -2.59
N PHE A 63 -3.53 -0.60 -3.11
CA PHE A 63 -2.42 -1.11 -3.90
C PHE A 63 -2.90 -1.29 -5.35
N VAL A 64 -2.07 -0.86 -6.28
CA VAL A 64 -2.33 -0.91 -7.72
C VAL A 64 -1.20 -1.66 -8.43
N GLU A 65 -1.48 -2.23 -9.59
CA GLU A 65 -0.47 -2.92 -10.39
C GLU A 65 0.63 -1.96 -10.85
N ASN A 66 0.22 -0.79 -11.32
CA ASN A 66 1.15 0.21 -11.85
C ASN A 66 0.66 1.62 -11.51
N ILE A 67 1.60 2.54 -11.34
CA ILE A 67 1.36 3.98 -11.34
C ILE A 67 1.90 4.54 -12.65
N THR A 68 1.01 5.07 -13.47
CA THR A 68 1.29 5.58 -14.81
C THR A 68 1.44 7.10 -14.82
N SER A 69 1.75 7.67 -15.97
CA SER A 69 1.87 9.13 -16.13
C SER A 69 0.56 9.90 -15.92
N THR A 70 -0.59 9.21 -15.89
CA THR A 70 -1.91 9.81 -15.59
C THR A 70 -2.25 9.77 -14.11
N ASP A 71 -1.51 9.01 -13.32
CA ASP A 71 -1.69 8.88 -11.88
C ASP A 71 -0.83 9.90 -11.13
N THR A 72 -1.11 10.08 -9.84
CA THR A 72 -0.25 10.88 -8.99
C THR A 72 1.08 10.17 -8.76
N ALA A 73 2.18 10.82 -9.16
CA ALA A 73 3.53 10.33 -8.95
C ALA A 73 3.97 10.45 -7.48
N TYR A 74 4.89 9.60 -7.05
CA TYR A 74 5.59 9.75 -5.77
C TYR A 74 6.57 10.92 -5.83
N SER A 75 6.77 11.61 -4.72
CA SER A 75 7.83 12.62 -4.62
C SER A 75 9.21 11.96 -4.49
N ALA A 76 10.23 12.56 -5.09
CA ALA A 76 11.62 12.18 -4.83
C ALA A 76 11.90 12.22 -3.32
N GLY A 77 12.64 11.23 -2.81
CA GLY A 77 12.94 11.06 -1.39
C GLY A 77 11.82 10.45 -0.55
N SER A 78 10.63 10.18 -1.09
CA SER A 78 9.55 9.54 -0.34
C SER A 78 9.71 8.02 -0.22
N GLU A 79 9.07 7.44 0.79
CA GLU A 79 8.95 5.99 0.94
C GLU A 79 7.82 5.45 0.07
N ILE A 80 8.05 4.27 -0.48
CA ILE A 80 7.17 3.56 -1.40
C ILE A 80 7.03 2.14 -0.86
N GLU A 81 5.79 1.67 -0.71
CA GLU A 81 5.52 0.33 -0.22
C GLU A 81 4.98 -0.55 -1.34
N TYR A 82 5.50 -1.76 -1.43
CA TYR A 82 5.01 -2.83 -2.29
C TYR A 82 4.31 -3.90 -1.48
N ASP A 83 3.28 -4.50 -2.05
CA ASP A 83 2.65 -5.75 -1.63
C ASP A 83 3.07 -6.85 -2.60
N ILE A 84 3.67 -7.89 -2.08
CA ILE A 84 4.06 -9.07 -2.84
C ILE A 84 3.20 -10.22 -2.34
N ALA A 85 2.23 -10.65 -3.15
CA ALA A 85 1.35 -11.76 -2.86
C ALA A 85 1.86 -13.01 -3.58
N VAL A 86 2.16 -14.07 -2.85
CA VAL A 86 2.59 -15.35 -3.42
C VAL A 86 1.55 -16.41 -3.12
N THR A 87 1.02 -17.03 -4.16
CA THR A 87 -0.03 -18.04 -4.09
C THR A 87 0.49 -19.38 -4.55
N ASN A 88 0.27 -20.41 -3.76
CA ASN A 88 0.45 -21.81 -4.16
C ASN A 88 -0.84 -22.30 -4.84
N THR A 89 -0.88 -22.32 -6.16
CA THR A 89 -2.04 -22.81 -6.92
C THR A 89 -2.01 -24.31 -7.18
N SER A 90 -1.02 -25.02 -6.60
CA SER A 90 -0.93 -26.47 -6.69
C SER A 90 -1.87 -27.16 -5.69
N ASN A 91 -2.00 -28.48 -5.81
CA ASN A 91 -2.74 -29.32 -4.89
C ASN A 91 -1.86 -29.92 -3.76
N THR A 92 -0.61 -29.48 -3.65
CA THR A 92 0.36 -29.93 -2.66
C THR A 92 1.00 -28.76 -1.93
N ASP A 93 1.35 -28.97 -0.66
CA ASP A 93 2.05 -27.95 0.13
C ASP A 93 3.48 -27.75 -0.39
N PHE A 94 3.92 -26.49 -0.44
CA PHE A 94 5.30 -26.14 -0.72
C PHE A 94 6.08 -25.98 0.59
N ALA A 95 7.13 -26.77 0.78
CA ALA A 95 7.96 -26.70 1.99
C ALA A 95 8.67 -25.34 2.08
N THR A 96 9.18 -24.86 0.95
CA THR A 96 9.88 -23.56 0.85
C THR A 96 9.62 -22.95 -0.52
N VAL A 97 9.34 -21.66 -0.54
CA VAL A 97 9.27 -20.83 -1.74
C VAL A 97 10.30 -19.72 -1.57
N THR A 98 11.20 -19.56 -2.53
CA THR A 98 12.18 -18.47 -2.54
C THR A 98 11.63 -17.31 -3.34
N VAL A 99 11.64 -16.12 -2.75
CA VAL A 99 11.26 -14.87 -3.42
C VAL A 99 12.48 -14.00 -3.58
N ILE A 100 12.67 -13.47 -4.79
CA ILE A 100 13.73 -12.52 -5.14
C ILE A 100 13.06 -11.26 -5.69
N ASP A 101 13.33 -10.12 -5.08
CA ASP A 101 12.86 -8.81 -5.49
C ASP A 101 14.05 -7.93 -5.92
N VAL A 102 14.08 -7.53 -7.18
CA VAL A 102 15.17 -6.74 -7.77
C VAL A 102 14.68 -5.30 -7.97
N PHE A 103 15.23 -4.41 -7.17
CA PHE A 103 14.82 -3.00 -7.19
C PHE A 103 15.51 -2.22 -8.31
N PRO A 104 14.81 -1.26 -8.92
CA PRO A 104 15.40 -0.34 -9.88
C PRO A 104 16.45 0.56 -9.20
N ALA A 105 17.42 1.04 -10.00
CA ALA A 105 18.51 1.88 -9.49
C ALA A 105 18.05 3.22 -8.87
N SER A 106 16.82 3.63 -9.14
CA SER A 106 16.20 4.88 -8.66
C SER A 106 15.67 4.82 -7.22
N VAL A 107 15.67 3.63 -6.59
CA VAL A 107 15.23 3.45 -5.21
C VAL A 107 16.30 2.75 -4.37
N THR A 108 16.16 2.83 -3.04
CA THR A 108 16.97 2.13 -2.05
C THR A 108 16.07 1.37 -1.10
N PHE A 109 16.49 0.17 -0.69
CA PHE A 109 15.76 -0.66 0.28
C PHE A 109 15.70 0.01 1.66
N VAL A 110 14.53 -0.05 2.32
CA VAL A 110 14.32 0.44 3.68
C VAL A 110 14.00 -0.72 4.62
N SER A 111 12.97 -1.52 4.29
CA SER A 111 12.57 -2.66 5.12
C SER A 111 11.81 -3.71 4.31
N GLY A 112 11.81 -4.93 4.82
CA GLY A 112 11.13 -6.09 4.23
C GLY A 112 11.65 -7.39 4.85
N PRO A 113 11.09 -8.54 4.47
CA PRO A 113 11.55 -9.85 4.95
C PRO A 113 12.93 -10.21 4.38
N GLY A 114 13.64 -11.10 5.06
CA GLY A 114 14.85 -11.75 4.56
C GLY A 114 16.10 -10.88 4.50
N ARG A 115 16.90 -11.07 3.44
CA ARG A 115 18.23 -10.48 3.30
C ARG A 115 18.32 -9.56 2.08
N TYR A 116 18.74 -8.34 2.32
CA TYR A 116 19.03 -7.37 1.26
C TYR A 116 20.53 -7.39 0.88
N GLU A 117 20.81 -7.43 -0.42
CA GLU A 117 22.15 -7.35 -1.02
C GLU A 117 22.32 -6.01 -1.74
N ALA A 118 22.97 -5.06 -1.08
CA ALA A 118 23.09 -3.69 -1.57
C ALA A 118 23.84 -3.56 -2.90
N ASN A 119 24.83 -4.43 -3.17
CA ASN A 119 25.61 -4.43 -4.40
C ASN A 119 24.80 -4.83 -5.64
N GLN A 120 23.69 -5.54 -5.45
CA GLN A 120 22.78 -5.99 -6.51
C GLN A 120 21.42 -5.30 -6.46
N ASN A 121 21.19 -4.45 -5.44
CA ASN A 121 19.90 -3.84 -5.12
C ASN A 121 18.77 -4.89 -5.08
N LYS A 122 19.03 -6.01 -4.42
CA LYS A 122 18.21 -7.23 -4.44
C LYS A 122 17.84 -7.68 -3.03
N LEU A 123 16.58 -7.98 -2.82
CA LEU A 123 16.05 -8.62 -1.62
C LEU A 123 15.78 -10.09 -1.91
N THR A 124 16.18 -10.99 -1.00
CA THR A 124 15.89 -12.42 -1.09
C THR A 124 15.31 -12.91 0.24
N TYR A 125 14.19 -13.61 0.18
CA TYR A 125 13.57 -14.23 1.37
C TYR A 125 12.85 -15.53 1.02
N GLU A 126 12.47 -16.27 2.06
CA GLU A 126 11.80 -17.57 1.94
C GLU A 126 10.45 -17.54 2.64
N ILE A 127 9.45 -18.10 1.99
CA ILE A 127 8.14 -18.42 2.56
C ILE A 127 8.16 -19.93 2.87
N SER A 128 8.00 -20.27 4.15
CA SER A 128 8.00 -21.66 4.60
C SER A 128 6.57 -22.20 4.73
N ASN A 129 6.38 -23.48 4.36
CA ASN A 129 5.11 -24.19 4.51
C ASN A 129 3.90 -23.52 3.85
N LEU A 130 4.07 -23.05 2.62
CA LEU A 130 2.98 -22.45 1.84
C LEU A 130 1.99 -23.55 1.43
N LYS A 131 0.81 -23.56 2.05
CA LYS A 131 -0.21 -24.59 1.85
C LYS A 131 -0.81 -24.53 0.44
N ALA A 132 -1.31 -25.68 -0.04
CA ALA A 132 -2.10 -25.74 -1.26
C ALA A 132 -3.26 -24.72 -1.20
N GLY A 133 -3.40 -23.88 -2.23
CA GLY A 133 -4.38 -22.80 -2.31
C GLY A 133 -4.12 -21.58 -1.41
N GLN A 134 -3.04 -21.56 -0.62
CA GLN A 134 -2.74 -20.44 0.28
C GLN A 134 -2.04 -19.31 -0.46
N THR A 135 -2.40 -18.08 -0.09
CA THR A 135 -1.70 -16.85 -0.45
C THR A 135 -1.02 -16.25 0.80
N VAL A 136 0.22 -15.83 0.66
CA VAL A 136 0.97 -15.06 1.66
C VAL A 136 1.27 -13.69 1.08
N HIS A 137 1.09 -12.64 1.89
CA HIS A 137 1.39 -11.26 1.54
C HIS A 137 2.58 -10.75 2.33
N ASP A 138 3.59 -10.28 1.64
CA ASP A 138 4.77 -9.65 2.23
C ASP A 138 4.88 -8.19 1.83
N ARG A 139 5.22 -7.34 2.80
CA ARG A 139 5.40 -5.90 2.60
C ARG A 139 6.86 -5.56 2.45
N VAL A 140 7.18 -4.80 1.41
CA VAL A 140 8.53 -4.31 1.13
C VAL A 140 8.48 -2.81 0.98
N VAL A 141 9.33 -2.10 1.73
CA VAL A 141 9.43 -0.64 1.69
C VAL A 141 10.76 -0.25 1.08
N VAL A 142 10.70 0.63 0.10
CA VAL A 142 11.88 1.27 -0.50
C VAL A 142 11.74 2.79 -0.40
N LYS A 143 12.83 3.51 -0.59
CA LYS A 143 12.86 4.96 -0.64
C LYS A 143 13.32 5.42 -2.02
N ALA A 144 12.56 6.30 -2.64
CA ALA A 144 13.00 6.99 -3.86
C ALA A 144 14.27 7.78 -3.58
N LYS A 145 15.20 7.79 -4.53
CA LYS A 145 16.39 8.66 -4.46
C LYS A 145 15.97 10.13 -4.49
N ASP A 146 16.90 10.99 -4.14
CA ASP A 146 16.69 12.44 -4.15
C ASP A 146 16.49 12.95 -5.59
N ALA A 147 15.92 14.15 -5.72
CA ALA A 147 15.56 14.76 -7.00
C ALA A 147 16.70 14.80 -8.01
N SER A 148 17.95 14.95 -7.55
CA SER A 148 19.15 14.97 -8.41
C SER A 148 19.44 13.66 -9.15
N ALA A 149 18.82 12.55 -8.73
CA ALA A 149 18.95 11.25 -9.37
C ALA A 149 18.03 11.07 -10.59
N PHE A 150 17.12 12.01 -10.83
CA PHE A 150 16.13 11.92 -11.91
C PHE A 150 16.35 13.02 -12.96
N PRO A 151 16.41 12.65 -14.25
CA PRO A 151 16.72 13.61 -15.33
C PRO A 151 15.56 14.56 -15.65
N ASN A 152 14.32 14.17 -15.30
CA ASN A 152 13.10 14.89 -15.65
C ASN A 152 12.31 15.31 -14.41
N ASP A 153 11.41 16.27 -14.56
CA ASP A 153 10.49 16.69 -13.51
C ASP A 153 9.56 15.55 -13.05
N VAL A 154 9.19 14.67 -13.99
CA VAL A 154 8.49 13.40 -13.73
C VAL A 154 9.19 12.31 -14.53
N THR A 155 9.53 11.22 -13.86
CA THR A 155 10.11 10.02 -14.46
C THR A 155 9.21 8.85 -14.17
N CYS A 156 8.66 8.23 -15.21
CA CYS A 156 7.79 7.04 -15.14
C CYS A 156 8.53 5.79 -15.63
N ASP A 157 7.80 4.66 -15.67
CA ASP A 157 8.32 3.34 -16.06
C ASP A 157 9.48 2.86 -15.18
N ILE A 158 9.45 3.26 -13.91
CA ILE A 158 10.39 2.77 -12.90
C ILE A 158 9.86 1.42 -12.43
N VAL A 159 10.41 0.35 -13.01
CA VAL A 159 9.93 -1.03 -12.83
C VAL A 159 10.67 -1.72 -11.70
N ASN A 160 9.91 -2.29 -10.77
CA ASN A 160 10.40 -3.21 -9.75
C ASN A 160 9.90 -4.63 -10.05
N THR A 161 10.81 -5.62 -10.07
CA THR A 161 10.54 -7.00 -10.50
C THR A 161 10.70 -7.97 -9.35
N ALA A 162 9.70 -8.80 -9.10
CA ALA A 162 9.78 -9.89 -8.13
C ALA A 162 9.57 -11.24 -8.82
N THR A 163 10.31 -12.25 -8.37
CA THR A 163 10.22 -13.64 -8.85
C THR A 163 10.04 -14.55 -7.66
N ALA A 164 9.04 -15.43 -7.70
CA ALA A 164 8.86 -16.51 -6.75
C ALA A 164 9.24 -17.85 -7.39
N THR A 165 9.99 -18.67 -6.66
CA THR A 165 10.42 -20.00 -7.12
C THR A 165 10.04 -21.04 -6.07
N GLY A 166 9.21 -22.00 -6.48
CA GLY A 166 8.76 -23.12 -5.66
C GLY A 166 9.65 -24.34 -5.75
N PRO A 167 9.34 -25.40 -4.97
CA PRO A 167 10.05 -26.68 -5.01
C PRO A 167 9.90 -27.33 -6.41
N GLY A 168 11.02 -27.82 -6.95
CA GLY A 168 11.04 -28.40 -8.30
C GLY A 168 11.30 -27.40 -9.43
N GLY A 169 11.58 -26.13 -9.11
CA GLY A 169 12.00 -25.12 -10.08
C GLY A 169 10.83 -24.41 -10.79
N GLN A 170 9.58 -24.62 -10.35
CA GLN A 170 8.46 -23.78 -10.85
C GLN A 170 8.70 -22.35 -10.43
N SER A 171 8.53 -21.41 -11.32
CA SER A 171 8.71 -20.00 -11.01
C SER A 171 7.69 -19.14 -11.74
N ASP A 172 7.34 -18.05 -11.11
CA ASP A 172 6.54 -16.98 -11.69
C ASP A 172 7.16 -15.64 -11.36
N GLN A 173 6.92 -14.63 -12.20
CA GLN A 173 7.50 -13.31 -12.08
C GLN A 173 6.44 -12.25 -12.33
N ASP A 174 6.45 -11.22 -11.52
CA ASP A 174 5.59 -10.06 -11.70
C ASP A 174 6.31 -8.74 -11.44
N THR A 175 5.75 -7.66 -11.95
CA THR A 175 6.34 -6.33 -11.91
C THR A 175 5.32 -5.29 -11.45
N ALA A 176 5.80 -4.29 -10.71
CA ALA A 176 5.04 -3.08 -10.47
C ALA A 176 5.84 -1.86 -10.91
N SER A 177 5.24 -0.99 -11.71
CA SER A 177 5.86 0.25 -12.15
C SER A 177 5.32 1.46 -11.41
N LEU A 178 6.14 2.50 -11.32
CA LEU A 178 5.76 3.76 -10.69
C LEU A 178 6.35 4.98 -11.39
N CYS A 179 5.82 6.14 -11.05
CA CYS A 179 6.33 7.45 -11.45
C CYS A 179 6.88 8.20 -10.23
N ILE A 180 8.00 8.89 -10.42
CA ILE A 180 8.58 9.78 -9.40
C ILE A 180 8.64 11.19 -9.96
N GLN A 181 8.16 12.16 -9.16
CA GLN A 181 8.25 13.59 -9.46
C GLN A 181 9.32 14.26 -8.60
N THR A 182 10.12 15.14 -9.23
CA THR A 182 11.20 15.87 -8.56
C THR A 182 10.77 17.24 -8.06
N LYS A 183 9.71 17.81 -8.66
CA LYS A 183 9.13 19.08 -8.25
C LYS A 183 7.82 18.83 -7.51
N ILE A 184 7.67 19.43 -6.33
CA ILE A 184 6.39 19.48 -5.63
C ILE A 184 5.53 20.48 -6.40
N MET A 185 4.55 20.01 -7.17
CA MET A 185 3.57 20.89 -7.79
C MET A 185 2.78 21.58 -6.66
N GLY A 186 2.99 22.89 -6.48
CA GLY A 186 2.29 23.67 -5.46
C GLY A 186 3.18 24.35 -4.42
N ALA A 187 4.48 24.10 -4.37
CA ALA A 187 5.40 25.04 -3.75
C ALA A 187 5.52 26.28 -4.65
N THR A 188 4.45 27.10 -4.73
CA THR A 188 4.67 28.50 -5.05
C THR A 188 5.72 28.95 -4.04
N THR A 189 6.91 29.28 -4.49
CA THR A 189 7.86 30.02 -3.69
C THR A 189 7.05 31.19 -3.14
N PHE A 190 6.75 31.12 -1.83
CA PHE A 190 6.27 32.32 -1.18
C PHE A 190 7.28 33.40 -1.57
N PRO A 191 6.84 34.55 -2.13
CA PRO A 191 7.77 35.61 -2.37
C PRO A 191 8.52 35.77 -1.04
N VAL A 192 9.85 35.68 -1.10
CA VAL A 192 10.68 35.98 0.04
C VAL A 192 10.22 37.36 0.44
N ALA A 193 9.45 37.45 1.54
CA ALA A 193 9.12 38.71 2.15
C ALA A 193 10.46 39.24 2.64
N GLY A 194 11.24 39.73 1.67
CA GLY A 194 12.43 40.52 1.94
C GLY A 194 11.94 41.73 2.69
N PHE A 195 12.66 42.14 3.70
CA PHE A 195 12.44 43.39 4.42
C PHE A 195 12.48 44.64 3.51
N GLU A 196 12.46 44.48 2.19
CA GLU A 196 12.45 45.53 1.19
C GLU A 196 11.06 46.05 0.85
N ASP A 197 9.99 45.38 1.26
CA ASP A 197 8.60 45.82 1.06
C ASP A 197 8.08 46.71 2.19
N TRP A 198 8.94 47.55 2.73
CA TRP A 198 8.54 48.65 3.64
C TRP A 198 7.48 49.56 3.02
N ALA A 199 7.36 49.56 1.71
CA ALA A 199 6.37 50.34 0.98
C ALA A 199 4.92 50.04 1.39
N PHE A 200 4.62 48.82 1.78
CA PHE A 200 3.29 48.40 2.25
C PHE A 200 3.06 48.65 3.75
N VAL A 201 4.12 48.70 4.57
CA VAL A 201 4.01 48.95 6.01
C VAL A 201 3.94 50.43 6.35
N LEU A 202 4.59 51.30 5.57
CA LEU A 202 4.63 52.71 5.77
C LEU A 202 3.26 53.41 5.85
N PRO A 203 2.26 53.08 4.99
CA PRO A 203 0.93 53.72 5.08
C PRO A 203 0.23 53.38 6.40
N PHE A 204 0.39 52.16 6.93
CA PHE A 204 -0.25 51.78 8.20
C PHE A 204 0.40 52.44 9.40
N LEU A 205 1.72 52.63 9.40
CA LEU A 205 2.43 53.38 10.44
C LEU A 205 2.06 54.86 10.44
N ALA A 206 1.92 55.43 9.26
CA ALA A 206 1.48 56.84 9.12
C ALA A 206 0.07 57.04 9.67
N MET A 207 -0.87 56.15 9.41
CA MET A 207 -2.23 56.21 9.97
C MET A 207 -2.26 56.03 11.49
N ALA A 208 -1.42 55.16 12.04
CA ALA A 208 -1.32 54.99 13.49
C ALA A 208 -0.85 56.26 14.21
N VAL A 209 0.15 56.96 13.65
CA VAL A 209 0.67 58.23 14.23
C VAL A 209 -0.38 59.34 14.16
N ILE A 210 -1.13 59.44 13.05
CA ILE A 210 -2.22 60.43 12.92
C ILE A 210 -3.35 60.09 13.90
N GLY A 211 -3.70 58.80 14.07
CA GLY A 211 -4.76 58.39 14.98
C GLY A 211 -4.43 58.73 16.44
N PHE A 212 -3.22 58.49 16.89
CA PHE A 212 -2.76 58.88 18.26
C PHE A 212 -2.69 60.40 18.44
N GLY A 213 -2.32 61.14 17.42
CA GLY A 213 -2.27 62.64 17.49
C GLY A 213 -3.65 63.29 17.66
N ILE A 214 -4.69 62.68 17.12
CA ILE A 214 -6.07 63.19 17.25
C ILE A 214 -6.64 62.88 18.64
N LEU A 215 -6.38 61.69 19.16
CA LEU A 215 -6.82 61.25 20.52
C LEU A 215 -6.15 62.07 21.63
N GLY A 216 -4.86 62.43 21.46
CA GLY A 216 -4.09 63.18 22.46
C GLY A 216 -4.58 64.65 22.60
N LYS A 217 -5.20 65.27 21.59
CA LYS A 217 -5.71 66.65 21.69
C LYS A 217 -7.11 66.77 22.30
N GLY A 218 -7.83 65.66 22.43
CA GLY A 218 -9.17 65.63 23.05
C GLY A 218 -9.18 65.56 24.58
N ALA A 219 -8.03 65.28 25.23
CA ALA A 219 -7.95 65.03 26.67
C ALA A 219 -7.52 66.21 27.52
N MET A 220 -7.32 67.41 26.93
CA MET A 220 -6.99 68.65 27.70
C MET A 220 -8.00 69.74 27.42
N ARG A 221 -9.13 69.69 28.10
CA ARG A 221 -9.98 70.86 28.40
C ARG A 221 -10.42 70.77 29.86
N PRO A 222 -10.27 71.89 30.61
CA PRO A 222 -10.59 71.96 32.03
C PRO A 222 -12.11 71.91 32.28
#